data_dcd9d27fd71fbfab048a55a6f47d1e8a
#
_entry.id   dcd9d27fd71fbfab048a55a6f47d1e8a
#
_cell.length_a   1.000
_cell.length_b   1.000
_cell.length_c   1.000
_cell.angle_alpha   90.00
_cell.angle_beta   90.00
_cell.angle_gamma   90.00
#
_symmetry.space_group_name_H-M   'P 1'
#
loop_
_entity.id
_entity.type
_entity.pdbx_description
1 polymer ?
#
loop_
_entity_poly.entity_id
_entity_poly.type
_entity_poly.pdbx_seq_one_letter_code
_entity_poly.pdbx_strand_id
1 'polypeptide(L)'
;MVLRERAGGEMARSYQQKLKILCLLKILKEETDEKHPLTTTQLIERLLAYGIQAERKSIYNDIAALEDFGVDIIKVTQKPGGYYLGEREFELAELKLLVDAVVASKFITTKKSRELIHKLETLTSRENAKQLNRQVVVTNRSKAVNEKIYYNVDKIHSAIAKGVKIRFQYFAWTVDKQMELKRDGGFYEVSPFLLSWDDENYYLIAYDAKAGIIKHFRVDKMLRISLCREAREGAEEFADFDVGAYTKKTFGMFAGEEEVVTLVCRNELIGVMIDRFGQEVSTRRRDEDSFFLRTKVAVSRQFFGWLTGLGDGVRIQAPEEVRQRYCRYLDRILEDYGK
;
A
#
# COMPACT_ATOMS: atom_id res chain seq x y z
N MET A 1 -30.64 -5.64 -13.87
CA MET A 1 -31.56 -5.11 -12.79
C MET A 1 -32.80 -4.61 -13.50
N VAL A 2 -33.87 -5.42 -13.49
CA VAL A 2 -35.16 -5.10 -14.16
C VAL A 2 -35.91 -4.09 -13.28
N LEU A 3 -36.19 -2.92 -13.83
CA LEU A 3 -36.96 -1.87 -13.18
C LEU A 3 -38.43 -2.30 -13.09
N ARG A 4 -38.98 -2.35 -11.86
CA ARG A 4 -40.40 -2.65 -11.61
C ARG A 4 -41.28 -1.59 -12.28
N GLU A 5 -42.27 -2.05 -13.06
CA GLU A 5 -43.39 -1.23 -13.57
C GLU A 5 -44.18 -0.62 -12.39
N ARG A 6 -44.22 0.69 -12.32
CA ARG A 6 -45.16 1.42 -11.47
C ARG A 6 -46.10 2.27 -12.33
N ALA A 7 -47.37 2.01 -12.19
CA ALA A 7 -48.45 2.67 -12.93
C ALA A 7 -48.68 4.13 -12.51
N GLY A 8 -48.82 5.03 -13.49
CA GLY A 8 -49.20 6.43 -13.29
C GLY A 8 -48.56 7.34 -14.36
N GLY A 9 -49.26 7.67 -15.44
CA GLY A 9 -48.72 8.23 -16.68
C GLY A 9 -47.89 9.55 -16.56
N GLU A 10 -48.21 10.51 -15.69
CA GLU A 10 -47.40 11.73 -15.54
C GLU A 10 -46.26 11.61 -14.52
N MET A 11 -46.46 10.90 -13.43
CA MET A 11 -45.39 10.54 -12.50
C MET A 11 -44.35 9.61 -13.12
N ALA A 12 -44.77 8.74 -14.06
CA ALA A 12 -43.86 7.86 -14.80
C ALA A 12 -42.96 8.65 -15.76
N ARG A 13 -43.46 9.69 -16.44
CA ARG A 13 -42.65 10.57 -17.32
C ARG A 13 -41.61 11.36 -16.53
N SER A 14 -42.00 11.99 -15.44
CA SER A 14 -41.07 12.76 -14.59
C SER A 14 -39.99 11.87 -13.98
N TYR A 15 -40.33 10.63 -13.56
CA TYR A 15 -39.38 9.66 -13.04
C TYR A 15 -38.40 9.18 -14.10
N GLN A 16 -38.88 8.85 -15.30
CA GLN A 16 -38.03 8.44 -16.42
C GLN A 16 -37.08 9.55 -16.88
N GLN A 17 -37.50 10.81 -16.85
CA GLN A 17 -36.65 11.95 -17.18
C GLN A 17 -35.49 12.12 -16.16
N LYS A 18 -35.76 11.95 -14.87
CA LYS A 18 -34.74 12.00 -13.82
C LYS A 18 -33.74 10.84 -13.96
N LEU A 19 -34.22 9.64 -14.26
CA LEU A 19 -33.36 8.48 -14.50
C LEU A 19 -32.54 8.63 -15.77
N LYS A 20 -33.08 9.29 -16.81
CA LYS A 20 -32.40 9.49 -18.09
C LYS A 20 -31.06 10.19 -17.93
N ILE A 21 -31.02 11.32 -17.22
CA ILE A 21 -29.79 12.09 -17.03
C ILE A 21 -28.76 11.30 -16.22
N LEU A 22 -29.19 10.55 -15.21
CA LEU A 22 -28.30 9.66 -14.42
C LEU A 22 -27.74 8.50 -15.27
N CYS A 23 -28.59 7.89 -16.12
CA CYS A 23 -28.14 6.85 -17.03
C CYS A 23 -27.20 7.41 -18.10
N LEU A 24 -27.48 8.61 -18.62
CA LEU A 24 -26.61 9.28 -19.59
C LEU A 24 -25.24 9.56 -18.98
N LEU A 25 -25.18 10.11 -17.76
CA LEU A 25 -23.93 10.31 -17.03
C LEU A 25 -23.18 8.98 -16.82
N LYS A 26 -23.89 7.92 -16.46
CA LYS A 26 -23.30 6.59 -16.30
C LYS A 26 -22.71 6.06 -17.60
N ILE A 27 -23.43 6.19 -18.72
CA ILE A 27 -22.94 5.79 -20.05
C ILE A 27 -21.67 6.57 -20.41
N LEU A 28 -21.66 7.91 -20.21
CA LEU A 28 -20.49 8.75 -20.46
C LEU A 28 -19.30 8.32 -19.59
N LYS A 29 -19.52 8.03 -18.32
CA LYS A 29 -18.47 7.54 -17.41
C LYS A 29 -17.90 6.18 -17.78
N GLU A 30 -18.76 5.22 -18.14
CA GLU A 30 -18.36 3.82 -18.33
C GLU A 30 -17.95 3.51 -19.78
N GLU A 31 -18.51 4.18 -20.78
CA GLU A 31 -18.39 3.76 -22.18
C GLU A 31 -17.68 4.78 -23.09
N THR A 32 -17.26 5.94 -22.54
CA THR A 32 -16.59 6.96 -23.37
C THR A 32 -15.20 7.32 -22.83
N ASP A 33 -14.34 7.70 -23.73
CA ASP A 33 -13.05 8.35 -23.51
C ASP A 33 -12.64 9.12 -24.78
N GLU A 34 -11.48 9.79 -24.77
CA GLU A 34 -10.99 10.59 -25.90
C GLU A 34 -10.95 9.79 -27.23
N LYS A 35 -10.63 8.50 -27.17
CA LYS A 35 -10.52 7.61 -28.34
C LYS A 35 -11.85 6.96 -28.72
N HIS A 36 -12.82 6.94 -27.81
CA HIS A 36 -14.10 6.27 -27.96
C HIS A 36 -15.28 7.21 -27.63
N PRO A 37 -15.43 8.33 -28.36
CA PRO A 37 -16.60 9.20 -28.18
C PRO A 37 -17.86 8.51 -28.71
N LEU A 38 -19.00 8.72 -28.06
CA LEU A 38 -20.29 8.20 -28.50
C LEU A 38 -21.09 9.30 -29.21
N THR A 39 -21.59 8.98 -30.42
CA THR A 39 -22.52 9.84 -31.15
C THR A 39 -23.86 9.93 -30.43
N THR A 40 -24.64 10.97 -30.69
CA THR A 40 -25.99 11.13 -30.11
C THR A 40 -26.89 9.91 -30.41
N THR A 41 -26.75 9.29 -31.59
CA THR A 41 -27.50 8.08 -31.96
C THR A 41 -27.11 6.91 -31.06
N GLN A 42 -25.81 6.69 -30.84
CA GLN A 42 -25.31 5.66 -29.94
C GLN A 42 -25.74 5.90 -28.48
N LEU A 43 -25.73 7.16 -28.02
CA LEU A 43 -26.24 7.48 -26.67
C LEU A 43 -27.72 7.13 -26.51
N ILE A 44 -28.55 7.38 -27.54
CA ILE A 44 -29.97 6.99 -27.56
C ILE A 44 -30.10 5.46 -27.50
N GLU A 45 -29.32 4.73 -28.31
CA GLU A 45 -29.31 3.27 -28.30
C GLU A 45 -28.91 2.70 -26.94
N ARG A 46 -27.90 3.28 -26.28
CA ARG A 46 -27.48 2.86 -24.93
C ARG A 46 -28.58 3.14 -23.89
N LEU A 47 -29.24 4.28 -23.96
CA LEU A 47 -30.36 4.59 -23.07
C LEU A 47 -31.54 3.64 -23.27
N LEU A 48 -31.80 3.21 -24.51
CA LEU A 48 -32.85 2.23 -24.80
C LEU A 48 -32.57 0.88 -24.10
N ALA A 49 -31.31 0.47 -23.95
CA ALA A 49 -30.93 -0.72 -23.18
C ALA A 49 -31.28 -0.60 -21.69
N TYR A 50 -31.42 0.61 -21.18
CA TYR A 50 -31.94 0.88 -19.82
C TYR A 50 -33.47 1.05 -19.77
N GLY A 51 -34.18 0.82 -20.90
CA GLY A 51 -35.62 1.01 -21.03
C GLY A 51 -36.04 2.48 -21.13
N ILE A 52 -35.13 3.36 -21.49
CA ILE A 52 -35.35 4.81 -21.56
C ILE A 52 -35.37 5.24 -23.04
N GLN A 53 -36.51 5.73 -23.50
CA GLN A 53 -36.63 6.34 -24.82
C GLN A 53 -36.20 7.80 -24.76
N ALA A 54 -35.39 8.24 -25.72
CA ALA A 54 -34.89 9.61 -25.79
C ALA A 54 -34.83 10.10 -27.23
N GLU A 55 -35.06 11.38 -27.42
CA GLU A 55 -34.93 12.09 -28.70
C GLU A 55 -33.63 12.91 -28.72
N ARG A 56 -33.09 13.19 -29.91
CA ARG A 56 -31.82 13.92 -30.07
C ARG A 56 -31.83 15.28 -29.34
N LYS A 57 -32.90 16.05 -29.44
CA LYS A 57 -33.03 17.37 -28.79
C LYS A 57 -32.96 17.22 -27.25
N SER A 58 -33.57 16.16 -26.74
CA SER A 58 -33.57 15.84 -25.30
C SER A 58 -32.15 15.49 -24.79
N ILE A 59 -31.35 14.76 -25.59
CA ILE A 59 -29.95 14.43 -25.23
C ILE A 59 -29.11 15.71 -25.15
N TYR A 60 -29.26 16.65 -26.10
CA TYR A 60 -28.52 17.91 -26.03
C TYR A 60 -28.85 18.72 -24.79
N ASN A 61 -30.13 18.78 -24.39
CA ASN A 61 -30.54 19.44 -23.17
C ASN A 61 -29.98 18.73 -21.90
N ASP A 62 -29.95 17.42 -21.91
CA ASP A 62 -29.39 16.67 -20.77
C ASP A 62 -27.85 16.83 -20.65
N ILE A 63 -27.17 16.91 -21.83
CA ILE A 63 -25.72 17.18 -21.85
C ILE A 63 -25.47 18.61 -21.30
N ALA A 64 -26.21 19.61 -21.77
CA ALA A 64 -26.07 20.98 -21.27
C ALA A 64 -26.32 21.02 -19.73
N ALA A 65 -27.34 20.31 -19.24
CA ALA A 65 -27.61 20.24 -17.79
C ALA A 65 -26.50 19.57 -17.01
N LEU A 66 -25.82 18.56 -17.56
CA LEU A 66 -24.67 17.94 -16.94
C LEU A 66 -23.44 18.86 -16.96
N GLU A 67 -23.22 19.60 -18.03
CA GLU A 67 -22.19 20.67 -18.13
C GLU A 67 -22.44 21.78 -17.12
N ASP A 68 -23.69 22.27 -16.99
CA ASP A 68 -24.08 23.23 -15.96
C ASP A 68 -23.89 22.71 -14.53
N PHE A 69 -24.02 21.39 -14.33
CA PHE A 69 -23.75 20.74 -13.05
C PHE A 69 -22.24 20.58 -12.76
N GLY A 70 -21.38 20.88 -13.74
CA GLY A 70 -19.92 20.79 -13.61
C GLY A 70 -19.31 19.50 -14.12
N VAL A 71 -20.04 18.72 -14.94
CA VAL A 71 -19.49 17.53 -15.61
C VAL A 71 -18.76 17.99 -16.87
N ASP A 72 -17.47 17.71 -16.98
CA ASP A 72 -16.70 18.05 -18.18
C ASP A 72 -17.01 17.07 -19.32
N ILE A 73 -17.83 17.52 -20.28
CA ILE A 73 -18.23 16.74 -21.45
C ILE A 73 -17.62 17.36 -22.71
N ILE A 74 -16.73 16.62 -23.34
CA ILE A 74 -16.05 17.06 -24.57
C ILE A 74 -16.83 16.63 -25.79
N LYS A 75 -17.15 17.60 -26.66
CA LYS A 75 -17.78 17.37 -27.97
C LYS A 75 -16.73 17.25 -29.06
N VAL A 76 -16.65 16.09 -29.69
CA VAL A 76 -15.82 15.86 -30.88
C VAL A 76 -16.60 16.24 -32.14
N THR A 77 -16.08 17.13 -32.93
CA THR A 77 -16.71 17.60 -34.18
C THR A 77 -16.19 16.87 -35.42
N GLN A 78 -14.98 16.29 -35.35
CA GLN A 78 -14.41 15.48 -36.43
C GLN A 78 -15.16 14.15 -36.53
N LYS A 79 -15.47 13.73 -37.78
CA LYS A 79 -16.17 12.46 -38.02
C LYS A 79 -15.40 11.27 -37.47
N PRO A 80 -16.07 10.32 -36.76
CA PRO A 80 -17.53 10.14 -36.64
C PRO A 80 -18.22 11.10 -35.66
N GLY A 81 -17.52 11.96 -34.91
CA GLY A 81 -18.08 12.90 -33.95
C GLY A 81 -18.62 12.19 -32.67
N GLY A 82 -19.04 12.96 -31.71
CA GLY A 82 -19.63 12.39 -30.50
C GLY A 82 -19.32 13.16 -29.24
N TYR A 83 -19.61 12.56 -28.11
CA TYR A 83 -19.37 13.10 -26.78
C TYR A 83 -18.57 12.10 -25.94
N TYR A 84 -17.68 12.60 -25.11
CA TYR A 84 -17.00 11.80 -24.10
C TYR A 84 -16.80 12.60 -22.81
N LEU A 85 -16.63 11.91 -21.71
CA LEU A 85 -16.27 12.50 -20.43
C LEU A 85 -14.79 12.89 -20.45
N GLY A 86 -14.50 14.20 -20.36
CA GLY A 86 -13.14 14.76 -20.41
C GLY A 86 -12.41 14.53 -19.11
N GLU A 87 -12.77 15.24 -18.06
CA GLU A 87 -12.11 15.13 -16.76
C GLU A 87 -12.62 13.92 -15.96
N ARG A 88 -11.70 13.20 -15.36
CA ARG A 88 -11.94 12.06 -14.46
C ARG A 88 -11.18 12.27 -13.17
N GLU A 89 -11.67 11.66 -12.07
CA GLU A 89 -10.99 11.72 -10.76
C GLU A 89 -9.56 11.19 -10.81
N PHE A 90 -9.30 10.24 -11.73
CA PHE A 90 -7.98 9.66 -11.95
C PHE A 90 -7.65 9.58 -13.43
N GLU A 91 -6.44 9.96 -13.79
CA GLU A 91 -5.88 9.68 -15.10
C GLU A 91 -5.58 8.18 -15.27
N LEU A 92 -5.57 7.71 -16.52
CA LEU A 92 -5.26 6.32 -16.81
C LEU A 92 -3.86 5.90 -16.32
N ALA A 93 -2.88 6.82 -16.36
CA ALA A 93 -1.53 6.58 -15.88
C ALA A 93 -1.51 6.36 -14.35
N GLU A 94 -2.28 7.16 -13.61
CA GLU A 94 -2.42 7.02 -12.15
C GLU A 94 -3.09 5.70 -11.77
N LEU A 95 -4.17 5.32 -12.48
CA LEU A 95 -4.82 4.03 -12.26
C LEU A 95 -3.88 2.86 -12.54
N LYS A 96 -3.01 2.94 -13.56
CA LYS A 96 -1.97 1.93 -13.82
C LYS A 96 -1.00 1.80 -12.65
N LEU A 97 -0.53 2.93 -12.09
CA LEU A 97 0.35 2.92 -10.92
C LEU A 97 -0.34 2.30 -9.69
N LEU A 98 -1.62 2.62 -9.47
CA LEU A 98 -2.40 2.04 -8.36
C LEU A 98 -2.58 0.52 -8.55
N VAL A 99 -2.87 0.05 -9.76
CA VAL A 99 -2.95 -1.38 -10.07
C VAL A 99 -1.60 -2.05 -9.84
N ASP A 100 -0.50 -1.46 -10.32
CA ASP A 100 0.84 -2.00 -10.13
C ASP A 100 1.21 -2.10 -8.64
N ALA A 101 0.88 -1.08 -7.84
CA ALA A 101 1.07 -1.10 -6.39
C ALA A 101 0.28 -2.24 -5.70
N VAL A 102 -0.98 -2.47 -6.11
CA VAL A 102 -1.82 -3.56 -5.60
C VAL A 102 -1.26 -4.92 -6.00
N VAL A 103 -0.80 -5.07 -7.26
CA VAL A 103 -0.23 -6.32 -7.77
C VAL A 103 1.11 -6.62 -7.10
N ALA A 104 1.98 -5.63 -6.97
CA ALA A 104 3.31 -5.77 -6.37
C ALA A 104 3.26 -6.05 -4.87
N SER A 105 2.20 -5.66 -4.16
CA SER A 105 2.11 -5.81 -2.71
C SER A 105 2.07 -7.28 -2.29
N LYS A 106 3.05 -7.71 -1.47
CA LYS A 106 3.04 -9.03 -0.81
C LYS A 106 1.96 -9.12 0.26
N PHE A 107 1.62 -7.97 0.86
CA PHE A 107 0.69 -7.87 1.96
C PHE A 107 -0.77 -8.16 1.54
N ILE A 108 -1.15 -7.80 0.31
CA ILE A 108 -2.51 -7.98 -0.20
C ILE A 108 -2.63 -9.39 -0.78
N THR A 109 -3.62 -10.17 -0.32
CA THR A 109 -3.87 -11.52 -0.85
C THR A 109 -4.24 -11.47 -2.34
N THR A 110 -4.03 -12.58 -3.06
CA THR A 110 -4.38 -12.66 -4.49
C THR A 110 -5.87 -12.37 -4.74
N LYS A 111 -6.75 -12.89 -3.88
CA LYS A 111 -8.19 -12.64 -3.98
C LYS A 111 -8.51 -11.17 -3.81
N LYS A 112 -7.95 -10.54 -2.75
CA LYS A 112 -8.19 -9.13 -2.47
C LYS A 112 -7.60 -8.21 -3.52
N SER A 113 -6.44 -8.56 -4.10
CA SER A 113 -5.88 -7.81 -5.23
C SER A 113 -6.85 -7.78 -6.42
N ARG A 114 -7.46 -8.92 -6.79
CA ARG A 114 -8.44 -8.96 -7.89
C ARG A 114 -9.67 -8.07 -7.58
N GLU A 115 -10.19 -8.13 -6.35
CA GLU A 115 -11.33 -7.29 -5.94
C GLU A 115 -11.00 -5.80 -6.03
N LEU A 116 -9.80 -5.39 -5.59
CA LEU A 116 -9.35 -4.00 -5.64
C LEU A 116 -9.14 -3.54 -7.08
N ILE A 117 -8.50 -4.34 -7.92
CA ILE A 117 -8.29 -4.03 -9.33
C ILE A 117 -9.64 -3.86 -10.03
N HIS A 118 -10.60 -4.75 -9.79
CA HIS A 118 -11.94 -4.61 -10.36
C HIS A 118 -12.63 -3.30 -9.94
N LYS A 119 -12.41 -2.83 -8.70
CA LYS A 119 -12.91 -1.51 -8.28
C LYS A 119 -12.19 -0.37 -8.99
N LEU A 120 -10.87 -0.45 -9.17
CA LEU A 120 -10.11 0.56 -9.91
C LEU A 120 -10.55 0.63 -11.38
N GLU A 121 -10.89 -0.50 -12.00
CA GLU A 121 -11.43 -0.56 -13.36
C GLU A 121 -12.73 0.25 -13.52
N THR A 122 -13.55 0.35 -12.47
CA THR A 122 -14.81 1.13 -12.53
C THR A 122 -14.60 2.65 -12.52
N LEU A 123 -13.38 3.12 -12.27
CA LEU A 123 -13.04 4.55 -12.26
C LEU A 123 -12.68 5.10 -13.64
N THR A 124 -12.65 4.25 -14.67
CA THR A 124 -12.33 4.66 -16.04
C THR A 124 -13.31 4.05 -17.05
N SER A 125 -13.13 4.35 -18.36
CA SER A 125 -13.94 3.72 -19.41
C SER A 125 -13.67 2.23 -19.52
N ARG A 126 -14.64 1.47 -20.06
CA ARG A 126 -14.49 0.01 -20.30
C ARG A 126 -13.29 -0.29 -21.21
N GLU A 127 -13.00 0.56 -22.18
CA GLU A 127 -11.85 0.37 -23.08
C GLU A 127 -10.53 0.63 -22.37
N ASN A 128 -10.45 1.67 -21.56
CA ASN A 128 -9.26 1.95 -20.73
C ASN A 128 -9.09 0.88 -19.64
N ALA A 129 -10.17 0.38 -19.04
CA ALA A 129 -10.14 -0.70 -18.05
C ALA A 129 -9.47 -1.97 -18.60
N LYS A 130 -9.63 -2.29 -19.89
CA LYS A 130 -8.92 -3.41 -20.52
C LYS A 130 -7.38 -3.25 -20.48
N GLN A 131 -6.89 -2.00 -20.43
CA GLN A 131 -5.46 -1.73 -20.33
C GLN A 131 -4.93 -1.92 -18.90
N LEU A 132 -5.78 -1.84 -17.87
CA LEU A 132 -5.41 -2.08 -16.47
C LEU A 132 -5.18 -3.56 -16.18
N ASN A 133 -5.79 -4.44 -16.95
CA ASN A 133 -5.61 -5.90 -16.85
C ASN A 133 -4.27 -6.40 -17.45
N ARG A 134 -3.41 -5.50 -17.91
CA ARG A 134 -2.05 -5.88 -18.32
C ARG A 134 -1.29 -6.34 -17.09
N GLN A 135 -0.93 -7.61 -17.11
CA GLN A 135 -0.17 -8.22 -16.02
C GLN A 135 1.19 -7.56 -15.87
N VAL A 136 1.36 -6.78 -14.81
CA VAL A 136 2.70 -6.63 -14.24
C VAL A 136 3.04 -8.02 -13.70
N VAL A 137 3.94 -8.71 -14.39
CA VAL A 137 4.41 -10.03 -13.94
C VAL A 137 5.32 -9.78 -12.75
N VAL A 138 4.77 -9.85 -11.55
CA VAL A 138 5.55 -9.88 -10.32
C VAL A 138 6.07 -11.31 -10.17
N THR A 139 7.30 -11.55 -10.69
CA THR A 139 7.95 -12.84 -10.57
C THR A 139 8.29 -13.14 -9.11
N ASN A 140 7.96 -14.36 -8.67
CA ASN A 140 8.42 -14.99 -7.42
C ASN A 140 8.02 -14.32 -6.08
N ARG A 141 6.87 -13.64 -5.99
CA ARG A 141 6.41 -13.07 -4.72
C ARG A 141 5.26 -13.88 -4.13
N SER A 142 5.51 -14.54 -3.01
CA SER A 142 4.45 -15.17 -2.21
C SER A 142 3.59 -14.10 -1.56
N LYS A 143 2.33 -14.00 -1.96
CA LYS A 143 1.35 -13.10 -1.34
C LYS A 143 0.91 -13.62 0.03
N ALA A 144 0.48 -12.73 0.91
CA ALA A 144 -0.07 -13.08 2.21
C ALA A 144 -1.26 -14.04 2.09
N VAL A 145 -1.34 -14.98 3.03
CA VAL A 145 -2.42 -15.98 3.11
C VAL A 145 -3.58 -15.48 3.98
N ASN A 146 -3.31 -14.56 4.89
CA ASN A 146 -4.31 -14.06 5.83
C ASN A 146 -5.23 -13.01 5.18
N GLU A 147 -6.40 -13.42 4.74
CA GLU A 147 -7.39 -12.53 4.11
C GLU A 147 -7.95 -11.45 5.05
N LYS A 148 -7.77 -11.59 6.37
CA LYS A 148 -8.25 -10.62 7.37
C LYS A 148 -7.24 -9.50 7.66
N ILE A 149 -6.10 -9.52 6.99
CA ILE A 149 -4.98 -8.64 7.31
C ILE A 149 -5.33 -7.14 7.24
N TYR A 150 -6.11 -6.71 6.28
CA TYR A 150 -6.54 -5.32 6.18
C TYR A 150 -7.53 -4.92 7.29
N TYR A 151 -8.40 -5.85 7.75
CA TYR A 151 -9.21 -5.63 8.95
C TYR A 151 -8.36 -5.57 10.21
N ASN A 152 -7.25 -6.31 10.25
CA ASN A 152 -6.31 -6.24 11.35
C ASN A 152 -5.67 -4.85 11.42
N VAL A 153 -5.23 -4.31 10.28
CA VAL A 153 -4.70 -2.94 10.17
C VAL A 153 -5.72 -1.92 10.66
N ASP A 154 -6.97 -2.02 10.20
CA ASP A 154 -8.06 -1.10 10.59
C ASP A 154 -8.33 -1.14 12.10
N LYS A 155 -8.37 -2.34 12.70
CA LYS A 155 -8.52 -2.50 14.15
C LYS A 155 -7.37 -1.89 14.93
N ILE A 156 -6.13 -2.04 14.43
CA ILE A 156 -4.96 -1.46 15.07
C ILE A 156 -5.02 0.07 14.99
N HIS A 157 -5.35 0.65 13.83
CA HIS A 157 -5.57 2.09 13.70
C HIS A 157 -6.66 2.59 14.66
N SER A 158 -7.78 1.87 14.73
CA SER A 158 -8.87 2.21 15.66
C SER A 158 -8.43 2.18 17.14
N ALA A 159 -7.58 1.22 17.51
CA ALA A 159 -7.06 1.12 18.88
C ALA A 159 -6.05 2.26 19.18
N ILE A 160 -5.19 2.60 18.22
CA ILE A 160 -4.25 3.72 18.33
C ILE A 160 -5.02 5.04 18.51
N ALA A 161 -6.03 5.28 17.66
CA ALA A 161 -6.86 6.49 17.73
C ALA A 161 -7.63 6.61 19.04
N LYS A 162 -8.11 5.49 19.59
CA LYS A 162 -8.83 5.45 20.87
C LYS A 162 -7.91 5.43 22.10
N GLY A 163 -6.62 5.28 21.93
CA GLY A 163 -5.67 5.18 23.03
C GLY A 163 -5.88 3.94 23.92
N VAL A 164 -6.28 2.81 23.35
CA VAL A 164 -6.57 1.58 24.11
C VAL A 164 -5.62 0.45 23.73
N LYS A 165 -5.46 -0.52 24.67
CA LYS A 165 -4.72 -1.75 24.40
C LYS A 165 -5.41 -2.63 23.37
N ILE A 166 -4.64 -3.54 22.78
CA ILE A 166 -5.15 -4.64 21.95
C ILE A 166 -4.68 -5.97 22.48
N ARG A 167 -5.48 -7.00 22.22
CA ARG A 167 -5.09 -8.40 22.45
C ARG A 167 -5.18 -9.19 21.15
N PHE A 168 -4.25 -10.09 20.95
CA PHE A 168 -4.18 -10.93 19.74
C PHE A 168 -3.39 -12.21 19.99
N GLN A 169 -3.56 -13.21 19.12
CA GLN A 169 -2.68 -14.37 19.04
C GLN A 169 -1.63 -14.12 17.94
N TYR A 170 -0.44 -14.69 18.13
CA TYR A 170 0.65 -14.55 17.18
C TYR A 170 1.17 -15.90 16.76
N PHE A 171 1.42 -16.10 15.46
CA PHE A 171 1.91 -17.38 14.95
C PHE A 171 3.29 -17.28 14.30
N ALA A 172 3.97 -18.41 14.23
CA ALA A 172 5.14 -18.63 13.39
C ALA A 172 4.87 -19.79 12.43
N TRP A 173 5.62 -19.86 11.35
CA TRP A 173 5.62 -21.01 10.47
C TRP A 173 6.59 -22.06 11.00
N THR A 174 6.18 -23.34 11.02
CA THR A 174 7.07 -24.48 11.23
C THR A 174 7.79 -24.83 9.92
N VAL A 175 8.79 -25.70 10.00
CA VAL A 175 9.49 -26.26 8.83
C VAL A 175 8.54 -27.02 7.89
N ASP A 176 7.46 -27.57 8.43
CA ASP A 176 6.40 -28.27 7.68
C ASP A 176 5.34 -27.32 7.09
N LYS A 177 5.61 -26.00 7.12
CA LYS A 177 4.74 -24.94 6.63
C LYS A 177 3.35 -24.90 7.32
N GLN A 178 3.29 -25.35 8.58
CA GLN A 178 2.10 -25.23 9.42
C GLN A 178 2.18 -23.96 10.27
N MET A 179 1.02 -23.38 10.57
CA MET A 179 0.92 -22.24 11.48
C MET A 179 0.95 -22.74 12.93
N GLU A 180 1.97 -22.39 13.68
CA GLU A 180 2.10 -22.68 15.10
C GLU A 180 1.89 -21.41 15.91
N LEU A 181 0.93 -21.46 16.85
CA LEU A 181 0.66 -20.34 17.75
C LEU A 181 1.77 -20.21 18.78
N LYS A 182 2.34 -19.03 18.92
CA LYS A 182 3.29 -18.74 19.97
C LYS A 182 2.61 -18.68 21.35
N ARG A 183 3.36 -18.89 22.41
CA ARG A 183 2.89 -18.94 23.82
C ARG A 183 1.77 -19.97 24.03
N ASP A 184 1.88 -21.14 23.40
CA ASP A 184 0.88 -22.21 23.49
C ASP A 184 -0.55 -21.74 23.19
N GLY A 185 -0.68 -20.84 22.23
CA GLY A 185 -1.95 -20.23 21.85
C GLY A 185 -2.42 -19.08 22.76
N GLY A 186 -1.62 -18.68 23.74
CA GLY A 186 -1.88 -17.55 24.61
C GLY A 186 -1.94 -16.21 23.86
N PHE A 187 -2.70 -15.27 24.44
CA PHE A 187 -2.84 -13.94 23.89
C PHE A 187 -1.69 -13.02 24.31
N TYR A 188 -1.22 -12.23 23.35
CA TYR A 188 -0.45 -11.03 23.60
C TYR A 188 -1.43 -9.89 23.94
N GLU A 189 -1.09 -9.06 24.91
CA GLU A 189 -1.81 -7.84 25.24
C GLU A 189 -0.78 -6.72 25.28
N VAL A 190 -0.94 -5.72 24.42
CA VAL A 190 0.04 -4.68 24.23
C VAL A 190 -0.64 -3.33 23.97
N SER A 191 0.09 -2.25 24.22
CA SER A 191 -0.30 -0.88 23.94
C SER A 191 0.18 -0.48 22.53
N PRO A 192 -0.72 -0.35 21.52
CA PRO A 192 -0.34 0.00 20.16
C PRO A 192 -0.01 1.50 20.08
N PHE A 193 1.11 1.86 19.44
CA PHE A 193 1.49 3.24 19.23
C PHE A 193 1.50 3.65 17.77
N LEU A 194 2.08 2.81 16.89
CA LEU A 194 2.10 3.11 15.47
C LEU A 194 2.15 1.85 14.61
N LEU A 195 1.75 2.01 13.36
CA LEU A 195 1.99 1.06 12.30
C LEU A 195 3.10 1.60 11.39
N SER A 196 4.11 0.79 11.14
CA SER A 196 5.17 1.07 10.20
C SER A 196 5.08 0.13 9.01
N TRP A 197 5.46 0.63 7.84
CA TRP A 197 5.61 -0.17 6.62
C TRP A 197 7.10 -0.36 6.35
N ASP A 198 7.57 -1.61 6.37
CA ASP A 198 8.96 -1.95 6.10
C ASP A 198 9.03 -3.29 5.35
N ASP A 199 9.88 -3.37 4.33
CA ASP A 199 10.05 -4.55 3.46
C ASP A 199 8.71 -5.22 3.05
N GLU A 200 7.79 -4.37 2.56
CA GLU A 200 6.45 -4.77 2.08
C GLU A 200 5.56 -5.44 3.14
N ASN A 201 5.81 -5.21 4.43
CA ASN A 201 5.00 -5.69 5.53
C ASN A 201 4.59 -4.55 6.46
N TYR A 202 3.39 -4.66 7.04
CA TYR A 202 3.02 -3.84 8.18
C TYR A 202 3.58 -4.42 9.47
N TYR A 203 4.21 -3.55 10.23
CA TYR A 203 4.67 -3.81 11.58
C TYR A 203 3.91 -2.95 12.58
N LEU A 204 3.32 -3.58 13.56
CA LEU A 204 2.83 -2.90 14.74
C LEU A 204 4.01 -2.66 15.69
N ILE A 205 4.26 -1.40 16.05
CA ILE A 205 5.17 -1.02 17.10
C ILE A 205 4.33 -0.73 18.34
N ALA A 206 4.55 -1.50 19.40
CA ALA A 206 3.72 -1.50 20.59
C ALA A 206 4.56 -1.67 21.85
N TYR A 207 4.11 -1.09 22.96
CA TYR A 207 4.68 -1.32 24.28
C TYR A 207 4.06 -2.56 24.91
N ASP A 208 4.91 -3.49 25.32
CA ASP A 208 4.53 -4.68 26.11
C ASP A 208 4.81 -4.37 27.59
N ALA A 209 3.81 -3.93 28.34
CA ALA A 209 3.93 -3.56 29.75
C ALA A 209 4.42 -4.71 30.64
N LYS A 210 4.12 -5.98 30.29
CA LYS A 210 4.59 -7.15 31.03
C LYS A 210 6.10 -7.35 30.90
N ALA A 211 6.67 -6.96 29.75
CA ALA A 211 8.09 -7.08 29.48
C ALA A 211 8.83 -5.73 29.70
N GLY A 212 8.12 -4.61 29.85
CA GLY A 212 8.70 -3.27 29.98
C GLY A 212 9.47 -2.79 28.76
N ILE A 213 9.12 -3.27 27.54
CA ILE A 213 9.87 -2.96 26.32
C ILE A 213 8.95 -2.71 25.13
N ILE A 214 9.46 -1.95 24.14
CA ILE A 214 8.87 -1.80 22.82
C ILE A 214 9.09 -3.10 22.02
N LYS A 215 8.03 -3.61 21.41
CA LYS A 215 8.03 -4.80 20.56
C LYS A 215 7.46 -4.50 19.18
N HIS A 216 7.96 -5.26 18.20
CA HIS A 216 7.48 -5.23 16.83
C HIS A 216 6.74 -6.52 16.51
N PHE A 217 5.57 -6.37 15.91
CA PHE A 217 4.77 -7.52 15.49
C PHE A 217 4.39 -7.34 14.02
N ARG A 218 4.70 -8.33 13.20
CA ARG A 218 4.20 -8.36 11.81
C ARG A 218 2.70 -8.58 11.83
N VAL A 219 1.96 -7.68 11.19
CA VAL A 219 0.48 -7.71 11.23
C VAL A 219 -0.10 -8.92 10.50
N ASP A 220 0.59 -9.43 9.48
CA ASP A 220 0.22 -10.65 8.75
C ASP A 220 0.24 -11.91 9.62
N LYS A 221 1.03 -11.90 10.71
CA LYS A 221 1.13 -12.99 11.68
C LYS A 221 0.22 -12.85 12.90
N MET A 222 -0.58 -11.80 12.95
CA MET A 222 -1.51 -11.54 14.04
C MET A 222 -2.89 -12.15 13.73
N LEU A 223 -3.45 -12.86 14.68
CA LEU A 223 -4.75 -13.52 14.60
C LEU A 223 -5.65 -13.06 15.73
N ARG A 224 -6.97 -13.04 15.50
CA ARG A 224 -7.99 -12.75 16.51
C ARG A 224 -7.76 -11.42 17.25
N ILE A 225 -7.40 -10.37 16.50
CA ILE A 225 -7.20 -9.04 17.09
C ILE A 225 -8.53 -8.49 17.64
N SER A 226 -8.49 -8.02 18.89
CA SER A 226 -9.59 -7.30 19.53
C SER A 226 -9.05 -6.12 20.33
N LEU A 227 -9.83 -5.03 20.38
CA LEU A 227 -9.57 -3.89 21.24
C LEU A 227 -9.91 -4.27 22.68
N CYS A 228 -9.08 -3.81 23.62
CA CYS A 228 -9.35 -3.89 25.05
C CYS A 228 -10.08 -2.64 25.51
N ARG A 229 -10.60 -2.66 26.74
CA ARG A 229 -11.19 -1.48 27.36
C ARG A 229 -10.16 -0.60 28.07
N GLU A 230 -9.04 -1.21 28.41
CA GLU A 230 -7.94 -0.61 29.16
C GLU A 230 -7.22 0.41 28.28
N ALA A 231 -6.86 1.55 28.89
CA ALA A 231 -6.05 2.57 28.28
C ALA A 231 -4.65 2.02 27.95
N ARG A 232 -4.03 2.52 26.90
CA ARG A 232 -2.65 2.17 26.56
C ARG A 232 -1.68 2.72 27.61
N GLU A 233 -0.62 2.00 27.87
CA GLU A 233 0.50 2.33 28.74
C GLU A 233 1.77 2.57 27.93
N GLY A 234 2.82 3.15 28.57
CA GLY A 234 4.13 3.36 27.94
C GLY A 234 4.18 4.58 27.02
N ALA A 235 3.36 5.60 27.26
CA ALA A 235 3.39 6.85 26.48
C ALA A 235 4.73 7.57 26.62
N GLU A 236 5.40 7.45 27.76
CA GLU A 236 6.69 8.04 28.06
C GLU A 236 7.80 7.50 27.15
N GLU A 237 7.75 6.19 26.83
CA GLU A 237 8.67 5.51 25.92
C GLU A 237 8.56 6.01 24.47
N PHE A 238 7.47 6.68 24.15
CA PHE A 238 7.17 7.21 22.82
C PHE A 238 7.16 8.74 22.78
N ALA A 239 7.43 9.46 23.87
CA ALA A 239 7.38 10.91 23.92
C ALA A 239 8.35 11.57 22.92
N ASP A 240 9.56 11.00 22.81
CA ASP A 240 10.62 11.46 21.91
C ASP A 240 10.84 10.49 20.72
N PHE A 241 9.84 9.65 20.40
CA PHE A 241 9.97 8.61 19.37
C PHE A 241 9.80 9.16 17.97
N ASP A 242 10.91 9.44 17.30
CA ASP A 242 10.92 9.78 15.86
C ASP A 242 10.79 8.53 15.00
N VAL A 243 9.60 8.35 14.44
CA VAL A 243 9.25 7.21 13.56
C VAL A 243 10.17 7.13 12.34
N GLY A 244 10.47 8.28 11.71
CA GLY A 244 11.31 8.33 10.51
C GLY A 244 12.76 7.95 10.82
N ALA A 245 13.29 8.46 11.92
CA ALA A 245 14.62 8.10 12.40
C ALA A 245 14.67 6.63 12.84
N TYR A 246 13.60 6.12 13.46
CA TYR A 246 13.54 4.74 13.94
C TYR A 246 13.53 3.72 12.79
N THR A 247 12.72 3.93 11.76
CA THR A 247 12.66 3.03 10.59
C THR A 247 13.96 3.03 9.79
N LYS A 248 14.65 4.17 9.70
CA LYS A 248 15.96 4.27 9.04
C LYS A 248 17.05 3.52 9.80
N LYS A 249 16.99 3.50 11.14
CA LYS A 249 17.97 2.84 12.01
C LYS A 249 17.79 1.32 12.11
N THR A 250 16.55 0.83 11.97
CA THR A 250 16.20 -0.59 12.14
C THR A 250 16.25 -1.33 10.80
N PHE A 251 16.94 -2.45 10.78
CA PHE A 251 17.00 -3.35 9.62
C PHE A 251 15.96 -4.46 9.76
N GLY A 252 14.93 -4.47 8.90
CA GLY A 252 13.85 -5.45 8.95
C GLY A 252 13.07 -5.45 10.27
N MET A 253 12.95 -4.29 10.93
CA MET A 253 12.29 -4.11 12.23
C MET A 253 12.83 -5.02 13.36
N PHE A 254 14.11 -5.41 13.27
CA PHE A 254 14.77 -6.12 14.36
C PHE A 254 15.38 -5.13 15.34
N ALA A 255 15.03 -5.32 16.62
CA ALA A 255 15.60 -4.55 17.71
C ALA A 255 17.10 -4.87 17.87
N GLY A 256 17.90 -3.86 18.21
CA GLY A 256 19.32 -3.97 18.53
C GLY A 256 19.76 -2.77 19.34
N GLU A 257 20.92 -2.84 19.93
CA GLU A 257 21.56 -1.68 20.56
C GLU A 257 21.79 -0.58 19.51
N GLU A 258 21.35 0.63 19.81
CA GLU A 258 21.58 1.77 18.94
C GLU A 258 23.01 2.27 19.07
N GLU A 259 23.77 2.20 17.99
CA GLU A 259 25.16 2.64 17.93
C GLU A 259 25.39 3.62 16.78
N VAL A 260 26.26 4.58 16.99
CA VAL A 260 26.75 5.46 15.93
C VAL A 260 27.93 4.76 15.25
N VAL A 261 27.70 4.28 14.04
CA VAL A 261 28.74 3.61 13.25
C VAL A 261 29.37 4.56 12.23
N THR A 262 30.65 4.38 11.99
CA THR A 262 31.36 4.95 10.86
C THR A 262 31.73 3.84 9.91
N LEU A 263 31.23 3.91 8.68
CA LEU A 263 31.53 2.98 7.62
C LEU A 263 32.54 3.61 6.66
N VAL A 264 33.41 2.79 6.08
CA VAL A 264 34.20 3.14 4.88
C VAL A 264 33.55 2.45 3.72
N CYS A 265 33.14 3.21 2.73
CA CYS A 265 32.41 2.71 1.57
C CYS A 265 33.14 3.09 0.28
N ARG A 266 33.11 2.20 -0.73
CA ARG A 266 33.54 2.56 -2.08
C ARG A 266 32.59 3.57 -2.69
N ASN A 267 33.09 4.47 -3.56
CA ASN A 267 32.29 5.54 -4.16
C ASN A 267 31.08 5.02 -4.95
N GLU A 268 31.17 3.84 -5.57
CA GLU A 268 30.05 3.20 -6.28
C GLU A 268 28.84 2.89 -5.41
N LEU A 269 29.02 2.76 -4.09
CA LEU A 269 27.95 2.47 -3.12
C LEU A 269 27.19 3.71 -2.66
N ILE A 270 27.54 4.91 -3.12
CA ILE A 270 26.90 6.14 -2.61
C ILE A 270 25.39 6.13 -2.81
N GLY A 271 24.91 5.64 -3.98
CA GLY A 271 23.47 5.52 -4.25
C GLY A 271 22.78 4.58 -3.25
N VAL A 272 23.36 3.40 -2.99
CA VAL A 272 22.85 2.42 -2.02
C VAL A 272 22.78 3.01 -0.61
N MET A 273 23.78 3.82 -0.23
CA MET A 273 23.82 4.48 1.06
C MET A 273 22.75 5.58 1.19
N ILE A 274 22.55 6.37 0.14
CA ILE A 274 21.51 7.40 0.08
C ILE A 274 20.12 6.75 0.12
N ASP A 275 19.89 5.70 -0.66
CA ASP A 275 18.62 4.98 -0.66
C ASP A 275 18.28 4.41 0.73
N ARG A 276 19.30 3.93 1.45
CA ARG A 276 19.10 3.34 2.77
C ARG A 276 18.96 4.35 3.89
N PHE A 277 19.83 5.36 3.93
CA PHE A 277 19.94 6.30 5.07
C PHE A 277 19.37 7.69 4.79
N GLY A 278 19.01 7.97 3.54
CA GLY A 278 18.52 9.28 3.08
C GLY A 278 19.66 10.21 2.64
N GLN A 279 19.29 11.26 1.90
CA GLN A 279 20.25 12.23 1.36
C GLN A 279 21.00 13.02 2.43
N GLU A 280 20.41 13.19 3.62
CA GLU A 280 20.97 13.94 4.74
C GLU A 280 22.00 13.14 5.57
N VAL A 281 22.34 11.91 5.14
CA VAL A 281 23.34 11.10 5.83
C VAL A 281 24.71 11.76 5.77
N SER A 282 25.41 11.80 6.91
CA SER A 282 26.73 12.44 7.01
C SER A 282 27.78 11.63 6.22
N THR A 283 28.29 12.20 5.14
CA THR A 283 29.35 11.63 4.34
C THR A 283 30.56 12.56 4.25
N ARG A 284 31.76 12.00 4.13
CA ARG A 284 33.00 12.74 3.91
C ARG A 284 33.93 11.91 3.00
N ARG A 285 34.45 12.52 1.94
CA ARG A 285 35.45 11.88 1.08
C ARG A 285 36.65 11.44 1.91
N ARG A 286 37.13 10.23 1.71
CA ARG A 286 38.31 9.67 2.34
C ARG A 286 39.51 9.78 1.40
N ASP A 287 39.36 9.27 0.18
CA ASP A 287 40.36 9.25 -0.89
C ASP A 287 39.66 9.30 -2.27
N GLU A 288 40.35 8.99 -3.35
CA GLU A 288 39.78 9.02 -4.71
C GLU A 288 38.69 7.97 -4.92
N ASP A 289 38.76 6.82 -4.23
CA ASP A 289 37.90 5.65 -4.45
C ASP A 289 36.91 5.39 -3.34
N SER A 290 37.04 6.10 -2.18
CA SER A 290 36.23 5.81 -1.02
C SER A 290 35.81 7.05 -0.20
N PHE A 291 34.73 6.84 0.60
CA PHE A 291 34.21 7.84 1.52
C PHE A 291 33.87 7.24 2.89
N PHE A 292 33.87 8.09 3.90
CA PHE A 292 33.30 7.79 5.20
C PHE A 292 31.82 8.12 5.20
N LEU A 293 31.02 7.23 5.83
CA LEU A 293 29.62 7.48 6.15
C LEU A 293 29.43 7.29 7.65
N ARG A 294 28.81 8.27 8.30
CA ARG A 294 28.48 8.21 9.74
C ARG A 294 26.98 8.22 9.92
N THR A 295 26.47 7.21 10.61
CA THR A 295 25.04 7.06 10.83
C THR A 295 24.75 6.29 12.13
N LYS A 296 23.55 6.49 12.69
CA LYS A 296 23.07 5.74 13.84
C LYS A 296 22.26 4.54 13.38
N VAL A 297 22.58 3.33 13.85
CA VAL A 297 21.94 2.08 13.45
C VAL A 297 21.65 1.20 14.67
N ALA A 298 20.60 0.39 14.60
CA ALA A 298 20.37 -0.72 15.51
C ALA A 298 21.27 -1.91 15.10
N VAL A 299 22.30 -2.18 15.87
CA VAL A 299 23.25 -3.24 15.57
C VAL A 299 22.60 -4.59 15.78
N SER A 300 22.30 -5.28 14.69
CA SER A 300 21.57 -6.54 14.65
C SER A 300 22.14 -7.50 13.62
N ARG A 301 21.71 -8.77 13.63
CA ARG A 301 22.09 -9.75 12.59
C ARG A 301 21.67 -9.27 11.18
N GLN A 302 20.56 -8.58 11.07
CA GLN A 302 20.07 -8.04 9.80
C GLN A 302 20.96 -6.91 9.28
N PHE A 303 21.43 -6.02 10.17
CA PHE A 303 22.43 -5.01 9.82
C PHE A 303 23.72 -5.67 9.31
N PHE A 304 24.21 -6.69 10.01
CA PHE A 304 25.41 -7.43 9.58
C PHE A 304 25.18 -8.17 8.27
N GLY A 305 24.02 -8.83 8.09
CA GLY A 305 23.66 -9.49 6.84
C GLY A 305 23.58 -8.51 5.66
N TRP A 306 23.02 -7.30 5.89
CA TRP A 306 22.99 -6.25 4.87
C TRP A 306 24.40 -5.77 4.49
N LEU A 307 25.28 -5.54 5.47
CA LEU A 307 26.68 -5.20 5.21
C LEU A 307 27.39 -6.31 4.41
N THR A 308 27.19 -7.57 4.82
CA THR A 308 27.77 -8.73 4.11
C THR A 308 27.30 -8.79 2.65
N GLY A 309 26.04 -8.42 2.38
CA GLY A 309 25.49 -8.35 1.02
C GLY A 309 26.14 -7.30 0.12
N LEU A 310 26.84 -6.32 0.71
CA LEU A 310 27.61 -5.29 -0.05
C LEU A 310 29.06 -5.73 -0.32
N GLY A 311 29.45 -6.93 0.10
CA GLY A 311 30.73 -7.51 -0.14
C GLY A 311 31.90 -6.71 0.48
N ASP A 312 33.00 -6.60 -0.25
CA ASP A 312 34.19 -5.87 0.16
C ASP A 312 34.09 -4.34 -0.08
N GLY A 313 32.98 -3.88 -0.64
CA GLY A 313 32.71 -2.46 -0.91
C GLY A 313 32.45 -1.63 0.36
N VAL A 314 32.20 -2.25 1.50
CA VAL A 314 31.91 -1.60 2.77
C VAL A 314 32.64 -2.26 3.94
N ARG A 315 33.10 -1.48 4.90
CA ARG A 315 33.67 -1.99 6.15
C ARG A 315 33.36 -1.08 7.33
N ILE A 316 33.20 -1.67 8.52
CA ILE A 316 33.00 -0.91 9.76
C ILE A 316 34.36 -0.35 10.19
N GLN A 317 34.45 0.97 10.30
CA GLN A 317 35.63 1.69 10.78
C GLN A 317 35.56 1.90 12.29
N ALA A 318 34.39 2.25 12.80
CA ALA A 318 34.14 2.50 14.21
C ALA A 318 32.64 2.26 14.54
N PRO A 319 32.30 1.97 15.81
CA PRO A 319 33.21 1.69 16.91
C PRO A 319 33.86 0.29 16.80
N GLU A 320 34.97 0.11 17.47
CA GLU A 320 35.72 -1.14 17.49
C GLU A 320 34.91 -2.34 17.95
N GLU A 321 34.08 -2.14 18.97
CA GLU A 321 33.20 -3.20 19.51
C GLU A 321 32.23 -3.72 18.46
N VAL A 322 31.62 -2.83 17.66
CA VAL A 322 30.71 -3.23 16.56
C VAL A 322 31.49 -3.97 15.48
N ARG A 323 32.71 -3.50 15.15
CA ARG A 323 33.61 -4.20 14.21
C ARG A 323 33.91 -5.62 14.65
N GLN A 324 34.28 -5.81 15.93
CA GLN A 324 34.57 -7.13 16.49
C GLN A 324 33.31 -8.03 16.52
N ARG A 325 32.13 -7.46 16.82
CA ARG A 325 30.85 -8.21 16.74
C ARG A 325 30.59 -8.68 15.31
N TYR A 326 30.89 -7.84 14.31
CA TYR A 326 30.75 -8.21 12.91
C TYR A 326 31.75 -9.30 12.50
N CYS A 327 33.02 -9.21 12.89
CA CYS A 327 34.00 -10.27 12.64
C CYS A 327 33.53 -11.60 13.24
N ARG A 328 33.13 -11.62 14.50
CA ARG A 328 32.56 -12.85 15.13
C ARG A 328 31.31 -13.38 14.42
N TYR A 329 30.51 -12.51 13.83
CA TYR A 329 29.36 -12.92 13.01
C TYR A 329 29.82 -13.62 11.73
N LEU A 330 30.84 -13.10 11.04
CA LEU A 330 31.41 -13.71 9.85
C LEU A 330 32.15 -15.03 10.17
N ASP A 331 32.92 -15.07 11.25
CA ASP A 331 33.63 -16.27 11.68
C ASP A 331 32.67 -17.46 11.90
N ARG A 332 31.53 -17.22 12.57
CA ARG A 332 30.52 -18.26 12.75
C ARG A 332 29.97 -18.79 11.43
N ILE A 333 29.76 -17.89 10.44
CA ILE A 333 29.31 -18.32 9.13
C ILE A 333 30.37 -19.16 8.44
N LEU A 334 31.66 -18.81 8.56
CA LEU A 334 32.75 -19.57 7.97
C LEU A 334 32.92 -20.94 8.64
N GLU A 335 32.76 -21.01 9.98
CA GLU A 335 32.78 -22.28 10.75
C GLU A 335 31.71 -23.24 10.23
N ASP A 336 30.48 -22.76 9.94
CA ASP A 336 29.39 -23.58 9.40
C ASP A 336 29.72 -24.15 7.99
N TYR A 337 30.65 -23.54 7.25
CA TYR A 337 31.14 -23.99 5.94
C TYR A 337 32.48 -24.78 6.05
N GLY A 338 32.93 -25.08 7.27
CA GLY A 338 34.13 -25.89 7.52
C GLY A 338 35.45 -25.17 7.22
N LYS A 339 35.45 -23.85 7.34
CA LYS A 339 36.65 -22.99 7.16
C LYS A 339 37.03 -22.31 8.46
#